data_a2459aeedde61ba8e4efbbd666e113f1
#
_entry.id   a2459aeedde61ba8e4efbbd666e113f1
#
_cell.length_a   1.000
_cell.length_b   1.000
_cell.length_c   1.000
_cell.angle_alpha   90.00
_cell.angle_beta   90.00
_cell.angle_gamma   90.00
#
_symmetry.space_group_name_H-M   'P 1'
#
loop_
_entity.id
_entity.type
_entity.pdbx_description
1 polymer ?
#
loop_
_entity_poly.entity_id
_entity_poly.type
_entity_poly.pdbx_seq_one_letter_code
_entity_poly.pdbx_strand_id
1 'polypeptide(L)'
;MMDTFDINKKSKDDVIITDMNGGFISVGEPIRCNHHLLILCRAGELSIEKNYTTFTVCKETLLIETPLDIIMLKSCSPNFECTVLATPPSVLTAMLAEFDMTRYEFVRRSPLITLNDDYLTFFSHSFELLKSVHALLPTDKFNSVAVKQLASYKIILNHYFTECYNTKGEYRECVSRKRELFGKVIKALIDSHSLSREVLFYANELGVSCGYLNEVCNEVSNHSVKEIIDTAVATRLKYELSYTSKTIQELADEYNFPSQSYFCRYYKRVTGMTPSDFRKRRSED
;
A
#
# COMPACT_ATOMS: atom_id res chain seq x y z
N MET A 1 -8.58 -0.86 28.75
CA MET A 1 -7.95 -0.22 27.59
C MET A 1 -8.17 -1.16 26.42
N MET A 2 -9.04 -0.83 25.47
CA MET A 2 -9.19 -1.63 24.26
C MET A 2 -7.95 -1.36 23.41
N ASP A 3 -7.16 -2.41 23.13
CA ASP A 3 -6.02 -2.30 22.24
C ASP A 3 -6.51 -1.86 20.86
N THR A 4 -6.09 -0.69 20.45
CA THR A 4 -6.25 -0.23 19.06
C THR A 4 -5.61 -1.26 18.15
N PHE A 5 -6.38 -1.85 17.24
CA PHE A 5 -5.86 -2.86 16.32
C PHE A 5 -4.87 -2.18 15.36
N ASP A 6 -3.60 -2.34 15.66
CA ASP A 6 -2.53 -1.85 14.81
C ASP A 6 -2.01 -3.00 13.96
N ILE A 7 -2.44 -3.05 12.70
CA ILE A 7 -1.96 -4.03 11.70
C ILE A 7 -0.43 -4.03 11.61
N ASN A 8 0.20 -2.87 11.86
CA ASN A 8 1.65 -2.74 11.81
C ASN A 8 2.37 -3.34 13.03
N LYS A 9 1.65 -3.63 14.13
CA LYS A 9 2.20 -4.31 15.32
C LYS A 9 2.21 -5.83 15.20
N LYS A 10 1.42 -6.42 14.29
CA LYS A 10 1.50 -7.85 13.98
C LYS A 10 2.68 -8.12 13.05
N SER A 11 3.08 -9.41 12.96
CA SER A 11 4.20 -9.84 12.12
C SER A 11 4.11 -9.23 10.71
N LYS A 12 5.25 -8.83 10.15
CA LYS A 12 5.37 -8.10 8.90
C LYS A 12 5.36 -8.94 7.65
N ASP A 13 5.71 -10.20 7.82
CA ASP A 13 5.83 -11.16 6.74
C ASP A 13 4.61 -12.08 6.67
N ASP A 14 3.65 -11.88 7.58
CA ASP A 14 2.47 -12.72 7.66
C ASP A 14 1.25 -12.08 7.01
N VAL A 15 0.48 -12.91 6.35
CA VAL A 15 -0.88 -12.56 5.90
C VAL A 15 -1.79 -12.56 7.12
N ILE A 16 -2.56 -11.50 7.29
CA ILE A 16 -3.48 -11.33 8.41
C ILE A 16 -4.90 -11.26 7.88
N ILE A 17 -5.80 -12.06 8.43
CA ILE A 17 -7.23 -11.93 8.20
C ILE A 17 -7.95 -11.76 9.54
N THR A 18 -8.81 -10.75 9.64
CA THR A 18 -9.50 -10.43 10.88
C THR A 18 -10.76 -9.62 10.64
N ASP A 19 -11.71 -9.77 11.54
CA ASP A 19 -12.87 -8.89 11.60
C ASP A 19 -12.56 -7.66 12.46
N MET A 20 -13.08 -6.52 12.05
CA MET A 20 -12.97 -5.25 12.76
C MET A 20 -14.33 -4.57 12.87
N ASN A 21 -14.51 -3.79 13.92
CA ASN A 21 -15.68 -2.94 14.13
C ASN A 21 -15.26 -1.50 14.44
N GLY A 22 -16.23 -0.60 14.47
CA GLY A 22 -16.00 0.83 14.66
C GLY A 22 -15.26 1.22 15.95
N GLY A 23 -15.27 0.36 16.99
CA GLY A 23 -14.58 0.62 18.25
C GLY A 23 -13.04 0.52 18.18
N PHE A 24 -12.50 -0.03 17.11
CA PHE A 24 -11.04 -0.18 16.92
C PHE A 24 -10.41 0.91 16.04
N ILE A 25 -11.20 1.89 15.60
CA ILE A 25 -10.78 2.87 14.60
C ILE A 25 -10.61 4.24 15.27
N SER A 26 -9.39 4.78 15.23
CA SER A 26 -9.08 6.13 15.69
C SER A 26 -9.33 7.14 14.58
N VAL A 27 -10.34 8.00 14.75
CA VAL A 27 -10.68 9.06 13.79
C VAL A 27 -9.74 10.25 13.97
N GLY A 28 -9.30 10.84 12.85
CA GLY A 28 -8.52 12.09 12.81
C GLY A 28 -7.00 11.87 12.76
N GLU A 29 -6.51 10.63 12.88
CA GLU A 29 -5.08 10.33 12.74
C GLU A 29 -4.75 9.78 11.34
N PRO A 30 -3.63 10.22 10.74
CA PRO A 30 -3.17 9.65 9.48
C PRO A 30 -2.63 8.23 9.73
N ILE A 31 -3.18 7.26 9.02
CA ILE A 31 -2.74 5.87 9.08
C ILE A 31 -1.84 5.60 7.88
N ARG A 32 -0.63 5.10 8.14
CA ARG A 32 0.20 4.42 7.14
C ARG A 32 0.11 2.94 7.36
N CYS A 33 -0.43 2.23 6.38
CA CYS A 33 -0.36 0.79 6.40
C CYS A 33 0.86 0.30 5.62
N ASN A 34 1.63 -0.60 6.21
CA ASN A 34 2.76 -1.25 5.54
C ASN A 34 2.33 -2.50 4.75
N HIS A 35 1.04 -2.80 4.74
CA HIS A 35 0.45 -3.94 4.05
C HIS A 35 -0.49 -3.46 2.94
N HIS A 36 -0.68 -4.30 1.94
CA HIS A 36 -1.83 -4.17 1.06
C HIS A 36 -3.07 -4.63 1.80
N LEU A 37 -4.13 -3.86 1.73
CA LEU A 37 -5.39 -4.20 2.39
C LEU A 37 -6.49 -4.46 1.37
N LEU A 38 -7.22 -5.54 1.60
CA LEU A 38 -8.56 -5.74 1.06
C LEU A 38 -9.52 -5.65 2.25
N ILE A 39 -10.40 -4.67 2.23
CA ILE A 39 -11.36 -4.43 3.32
C ILE A 39 -12.77 -4.59 2.76
N LEU A 40 -13.43 -5.65 3.16
CA LEU A 40 -14.83 -5.93 2.80
C LEU A 40 -15.73 -5.38 3.90
N CYS A 41 -16.52 -4.35 3.58
CA CYS A 41 -17.51 -3.80 4.49
C CYS A 41 -18.74 -4.72 4.57
N ARG A 42 -19.15 -5.04 5.80
CA ARG A 42 -20.32 -5.87 6.07
C ARG A 42 -21.50 -5.06 6.60
N ALA A 43 -21.24 -4.03 7.38
CA ALA A 43 -22.26 -3.15 7.93
C ALA A 43 -21.70 -1.76 8.24
N GLY A 44 -22.58 -0.79 8.34
CA GLY A 44 -22.23 0.58 8.69
C GLY A 44 -21.47 1.32 7.59
N GLU A 45 -20.81 2.42 7.99
CA GLU A 45 -20.09 3.30 7.09
C GLU A 45 -18.78 3.77 7.72
N LEU A 46 -17.72 3.85 6.90
CA LEU A 46 -16.43 4.41 7.24
C LEU A 46 -16.04 5.45 6.19
N SER A 47 -15.84 6.70 6.61
CA SER A 47 -15.33 7.74 5.73
C SER A 47 -13.82 7.86 5.86
N ILE A 48 -13.12 7.72 4.75
CA ILE A 48 -11.67 7.85 4.64
C ILE A 48 -11.32 8.98 3.67
N GLU A 49 -10.23 9.68 3.94
CA GLU A 49 -9.61 10.59 2.99
C GLU A 49 -8.28 10.02 2.53
N LYS A 50 -8.10 9.97 1.23
CA LYS A 50 -6.87 9.54 0.56
C LYS A 50 -6.55 10.55 -0.52
N ASN A 51 -5.33 11.11 -0.48
CA ASN A 51 -4.89 12.11 -1.47
C ASN A 51 -5.90 13.26 -1.66
N TYR A 52 -6.43 13.79 -0.55
CA TYR A 52 -7.45 14.86 -0.51
C TYR A 52 -8.82 14.49 -1.14
N THR A 53 -9.03 13.22 -1.46
CA THR A 53 -10.32 12.72 -1.93
C THR A 53 -10.97 11.88 -0.83
N THR A 54 -12.22 12.16 -0.54
CA THR A 54 -12.99 11.41 0.47
C THR A 54 -13.73 10.26 -0.20
N PHE A 55 -13.63 9.08 0.42
CA PHE A 55 -14.31 7.86 0.02
C PHE A 55 -15.16 7.35 1.18
N THR A 56 -16.36 6.88 0.89
CA THR A 56 -17.25 6.26 1.88
C THR A 56 -17.29 4.76 1.65
N VAL A 57 -16.71 4.01 2.58
CA VAL A 57 -16.75 2.54 2.62
C VAL A 57 -18.05 2.15 3.30
N CYS A 58 -18.91 1.45 2.60
CA CYS A 58 -20.22 1.01 3.11
C CYS A 58 -20.50 -0.44 2.69
N LYS A 59 -21.66 -0.97 3.08
CA LYS A 59 -22.06 -2.32 2.68
C LYS A 59 -21.97 -2.49 1.16
N GLU A 60 -21.56 -3.69 0.72
CA GLU A 60 -21.35 -4.03 -0.69
C GLU A 60 -20.15 -3.33 -1.34
N THR A 61 -19.25 -2.77 -0.55
CA THR A 61 -18.00 -2.22 -1.08
C THR A 61 -16.78 -2.99 -0.62
N LEU A 62 -15.80 -3.08 -1.52
CA LEU A 62 -14.46 -3.58 -1.25
C LEU A 62 -13.47 -2.42 -1.40
N LEU A 63 -12.79 -2.08 -0.31
CA LEU A 63 -11.70 -1.11 -0.33
C LEU A 63 -10.38 -1.83 -0.56
N ILE A 64 -9.59 -1.33 -1.52
CA ILE A 64 -8.26 -1.84 -1.84
C ILE A 64 -7.23 -0.76 -1.52
N GLU A 65 -6.39 -1.00 -0.53
CA GLU A 65 -5.35 -0.05 -0.14
C GLU A 65 -3.94 -0.58 -0.40
N THR A 66 -3.06 0.36 -0.70
CA THR A 66 -1.66 0.07 -1.04
C THR A 66 -0.69 0.68 -0.02
N PRO A 67 0.47 0.06 0.26
CA PRO A 67 1.36 0.47 1.36
C PRO A 67 1.97 1.88 1.25
N LEU A 68 1.92 2.50 0.09
CA LEU A 68 2.53 3.82 -0.14
C LEU A 68 1.60 4.99 0.17
N ASP A 69 0.33 4.70 0.43
CA ASP A 69 -0.67 5.74 0.62
C ASP A 69 -0.84 6.10 2.11
N ILE A 70 -1.17 7.35 2.35
CA ILE A 70 -1.59 7.85 3.66
C ILE A 70 -3.09 7.98 3.62
N ILE A 71 -3.75 7.30 4.53
CA ILE A 71 -5.20 7.34 4.70
C ILE A 71 -5.50 8.10 5.98
N MET A 72 -6.44 9.02 5.92
CA MET A 72 -6.98 9.68 7.10
C MET A 72 -8.42 9.21 7.35
N LEU A 73 -8.68 8.69 8.53
CA LEU A 73 -10.03 8.32 8.94
C LEU A 73 -10.80 9.57 9.36
N LYS A 74 -11.91 9.87 8.66
CA LYS A 74 -12.73 11.07 8.92
C LYS A 74 -13.88 10.80 9.86
N SER A 75 -14.58 9.70 9.67
CA SER A 75 -15.69 9.30 10.52
C SER A 75 -15.94 7.80 10.41
N CYS A 76 -16.50 7.22 11.46
CA CYS A 76 -16.88 5.82 11.50
C CYS A 76 -18.23 5.69 12.21
N SER A 77 -19.17 4.98 11.60
CA SER A 77 -20.46 4.72 12.24
C SER A 77 -20.32 3.70 13.39
N PRO A 78 -21.11 3.79 14.45
CA PRO A 78 -21.03 2.88 15.60
C PRO A 78 -21.25 1.41 15.24
N ASN A 79 -22.00 1.15 14.19
CA ASN A 79 -22.33 -0.19 13.69
C ASN A 79 -21.42 -0.61 12.52
N PHE A 80 -20.28 0.05 12.31
CA PHE A 80 -19.35 -0.33 11.26
C PHE A 80 -18.72 -1.70 11.56
N GLU A 81 -18.82 -2.58 10.59
CA GLU A 81 -18.21 -3.92 10.61
C GLU A 81 -17.56 -4.23 9.27
N CYS A 82 -16.35 -4.74 9.31
CA CYS A 82 -15.63 -5.17 8.11
C CYS A 82 -14.76 -6.38 8.39
N THR A 83 -14.38 -7.08 7.31
CA THR A 83 -13.30 -8.05 7.33
C THR A 83 -12.09 -7.47 6.61
N VAL A 84 -10.94 -7.50 7.25
CA VAL A 84 -9.67 -7.01 6.70
C VAL A 84 -8.79 -8.20 6.36
N LEU A 85 -8.31 -8.24 5.12
CA LEU A 85 -7.23 -9.10 4.67
C LEU A 85 -6.01 -8.20 4.40
N ALA A 86 -4.99 -8.33 5.24
CA ALA A 86 -3.74 -7.59 5.11
C ALA A 86 -2.64 -8.50 4.57
N THR A 87 -1.98 -8.08 3.50
CA THR A 87 -0.96 -8.85 2.81
C THR A 87 0.35 -8.08 2.81
N PRO A 88 1.46 -8.67 3.28
CA PRO A 88 2.76 -8.01 3.27
C PRO A 88 3.25 -7.71 1.85
N PRO A 89 4.03 -6.63 1.65
CA PRO A 89 4.54 -6.25 0.33
C PRO A 89 5.33 -7.36 -0.36
N SER A 90 6.11 -8.14 0.39
CA SER A 90 6.90 -9.27 -0.13
C SER A 90 6.05 -10.32 -0.85
N VAL A 91 4.85 -10.59 -0.35
CA VAL A 91 3.92 -11.54 -0.95
C VAL A 91 3.27 -10.96 -2.20
N LEU A 92 2.89 -9.69 -2.15
CA LEU A 92 2.21 -9.06 -3.27
C LEU A 92 3.16 -8.69 -4.42
N THR A 93 4.44 -8.38 -4.14
CA THR A 93 5.43 -8.09 -5.19
C THR A 93 5.58 -9.28 -6.14
N ALA A 94 5.56 -10.52 -5.62
CA ALA A 94 5.57 -11.72 -6.45
C ALA A 94 4.30 -11.83 -7.34
N MET A 95 3.17 -11.30 -6.87
CA MET A 95 1.90 -11.30 -7.61
C MET A 95 1.78 -10.12 -8.59
N LEU A 96 2.37 -8.96 -8.25
CA LEU A 96 2.32 -7.74 -9.06
C LEU A 96 3.23 -7.81 -10.28
N ALA A 97 4.23 -8.70 -10.34
CA ALA A 97 5.09 -8.89 -11.50
C ALA A 97 4.30 -9.17 -12.81
N GLU A 98 3.07 -9.63 -12.67
CA GLU A 98 2.13 -9.86 -13.77
C GLU A 98 0.95 -8.88 -13.81
N PHE A 99 0.93 -7.86 -12.92
CA PHE A 99 -0.18 -6.90 -12.85
C PHE A 99 0.05 -5.79 -13.89
N ASP A 100 -0.98 -5.52 -14.68
CA ASP A 100 -0.98 -4.33 -15.54
C ASP A 100 -0.91 -3.06 -14.65
N MET A 101 0.17 -2.32 -14.80
CA MET A 101 0.42 -1.10 -14.00
C MET A 101 -0.66 -0.04 -14.17
N THR A 102 -1.39 -0.07 -15.28
CA THR A 102 -2.53 0.82 -15.52
C THR A 102 -3.67 0.53 -14.54
N ARG A 103 -3.89 -0.75 -14.24
CA ARG A 103 -4.90 -1.19 -13.27
C ARG A 103 -4.49 -0.88 -11.84
N TYR A 104 -3.20 -1.00 -11.53
CA TYR A 104 -2.67 -0.60 -10.23
C TYR A 104 -2.90 0.89 -9.95
N GLU A 105 -2.61 1.74 -10.93
CA GLU A 105 -2.84 3.18 -10.81
C GLU A 105 -4.34 3.52 -10.74
N PHE A 106 -5.19 2.78 -11.44
CA PHE A 106 -6.64 2.94 -11.32
C PHE A 106 -7.12 2.61 -9.90
N VAL A 107 -6.74 1.45 -9.35
CA VAL A 107 -7.07 1.06 -7.97
C VAL A 107 -6.56 2.11 -6.97
N ARG A 108 -5.39 2.66 -7.20
CA ARG A 108 -4.81 3.70 -6.35
C ARG A 108 -5.62 4.99 -6.31
N ARG A 109 -6.25 5.35 -7.45
CA ARG A 109 -7.13 6.55 -7.58
C ARG A 109 -8.55 6.29 -7.15
N SER A 110 -9.05 5.11 -7.44
CA SER A 110 -10.40 4.67 -7.11
C SER A 110 -10.31 3.39 -6.28
N PRO A 111 -9.88 3.49 -5.01
CA PRO A 111 -9.60 2.34 -4.18
C PRO A 111 -10.87 1.60 -3.75
N LEU A 112 -12.04 2.21 -3.96
CA LEU A 112 -13.33 1.68 -3.55
C LEU A 112 -14.05 1.05 -4.74
N ILE A 113 -14.38 -0.23 -4.61
CA ILE A 113 -15.10 -1.02 -5.59
C ILE A 113 -16.48 -1.32 -5.04
N THR A 114 -17.53 -1.00 -5.82
CA THR A 114 -18.91 -1.43 -5.51
C THR A 114 -19.11 -2.81 -6.12
N LEU A 115 -19.41 -3.80 -5.27
CA LEU A 115 -19.59 -5.18 -5.68
C LEU A 115 -21.06 -5.43 -6.03
N ASN A 116 -21.31 -6.16 -7.12
CA ASN A 116 -22.61 -6.78 -7.35
C ASN A 116 -22.76 -8.04 -6.48
N ASP A 117 -23.93 -8.65 -6.50
CA ASP A 117 -24.25 -9.81 -5.64
C ASP A 117 -23.30 -10.99 -5.85
N ASP A 118 -22.85 -11.26 -7.09
CA ASP A 118 -21.95 -12.36 -7.41
C ASP A 118 -20.56 -12.13 -6.82
N TYR A 119 -20.00 -10.94 -7.02
CA TYR A 119 -18.70 -10.58 -6.46
C TYR A 119 -18.74 -10.44 -4.93
N LEU A 120 -19.83 -9.91 -4.38
CA LEU A 120 -20.03 -9.82 -2.93
C LEU A 120 -20.08 -11.22 -2.30
N THR A 121 -20.82 -12.14 -2.91
CA THR A 121 -20.90 -13.54 -2.48
C THR A 121 -19.53 -14.21 -2.55
N PHE A 122 -18.80 -14.02 -3.65
CA PHE A 122 -17.45 -14.57 -3.81
C PHE A 122 -16.50 -14.09 -2.72
N PHE A 123 -16.39 -12.77 -2.52
CA PHE A 123 -15.44 -12.23 -1.53
C PHE A 123 -15.86 -12.59 -0.10
N SER A 124 -17.16 -12.56 0.22
CA SER A 124 -17.66 -12.92 1.54
C SER A 124 -17.32 -14.38 1.90
N HIS A 125 -17.65 -15.33 1.01
CA HIS A 125 -17.34 -16.74 1.25
C HIS A 125 -15.84 -17.03 1.27
N SER A 126 -15.07 -16.37 0.40
CA SER A 126 -13.62 -16.54 0.35
C SER A 126 -12.93 -16.03 1.62
N PHE A 127 -13.39 -14.91 2.19
CA PHE A 127 -12.84 -14.38 3.43
C PHE A 127 -13.20 -15.26 4.63
N GLU A 128 -14.43 -15.77 4.69
CA GLU A 128 -14.83 -16.74 5.73
C GLU A 128 -14.02 -18.04 5.62
N LEU A 129 -13.79 -18.52 4.40
CA LEU A 129 -12.91 -19.67 4.18
C LEU A 129 -11.50 -19.42 4.69
N LEU A 130 -10.89 -18.27 4.35
CA LEU A 130 -9.56 -17.93 4.84
C LEU A 130 -9.49 -17.81 6.36
N LYS A 131 -10.51 -17.26 7.03
CA LYS A 131 -10.59 -17.23 8.50
C LYS A 131 -10.62 -18.65 9.09
N SER A 132 -11.41 -19.53 8.49
CA SER A 132 -11.48 -20.93 8.90
C SER A 132 -10.13 -21.64 8.74
N VAL A 133 -9.45 -21.41 7.62
CA VAL A 133 -8.11 -21.96 7.37
C VAL A 133 -7.07 -21.39 8.35
N HIS A 134 -7.15 -20.09 8.66
CA HIS A 134 -6.29 -19.45 9.66
C HIS A 134 -6.43 -20.05 11.05
N ALA A 135 -7.66 -20.43 11.43
CA ALA A 135 -7.93 -21.08 12.71
C ALA A 135 -7.43 -22.54 12.77
N LEU A 136 -7.27 -23.19 11.62
CA LEU A 136 -6.87 -24.62 11.52
C LEU A 136 -5.36 -24.81 11.36
N LEU A 137 -4.65 -23.85 10.80
CA LEU A 137 -3.26 -24.05 10.39
C LEU A 137 -2.29 -23.15 11.16
N PRO A 138 -1.05 -23.62 11.40
CA PRO A 138 0.05 -22.75 11.83
C PRO A 138 0.31 -21.64 10.79
N THR A 139 0.86 -20.52 11.24
CA THR A 139 1.04 -19.29 10.45
C THR A 139 1.77 -19.51 9.11
N ASP A 140 2.85 -20.29 9.11
CA ASP A 140 3.62 -20.60 7.88
C ASP A 140 2.79 -21.35 6.84
N LYS A 141 1.97 -22.30 7.28
CA LYS A 141 1.05 -23.06 6.41
C LYS A 141 -0.10 -22.19 5.94
N PHE A 142 -0.66 -21.38 6.83
CA PHE A 142 -1.69 -20.41 6.48
C PHE A 142 -1.20 -19.43 5.41
N ASN A 143 -0.02 -18.83 5.57
CA ASN A 143 0.57 -17.93 4.59
C ASN A 143 0.65 -18.58 3.19
N SER A 144 1.06 -19.83 3.12
CA SER A 144 1.11 -20.57 1.84
C SER A 144 -0.26 -20.73 1.18
N VAL A 145 -1.31 -20.97 1.96
CA VAL A 145 -2.70 -21.06 1.43
C VAL A 145 -3.20 -19.69 1.02
N ALA A 146 -2.99 -18.68 1.86
CA ALA A 146 -3.42 -17.31 1.60
C ALA A 146 -2.81 -16.75 0.30
N VAL A 147 -1.53 -16.99 0.04
CA VAL A 147 -0.85 -16.59 -1.22
C VAL A 147 -1.55 -17.19 -2.44
N LYS A 148 -1.93 -18.47 -2.39
CA LYS A 148 -2.65 -19.11 -3.49
C LYS A 148 -4.06 -18.53 -3.68
N GLN A 149 -4.74 -18.21 -2.59
CA GLN A 149 -6.05 -17.56 -2.63
C GLN A 149 -5.98 -16.14 -3.19
N LEU A 150 -4.93 -15.39 -2.86
CA LEU A 150 -4.69 -14.06 -3.43
C LEU A 150 -4.53 -14.09 -4.95
N ALA A 151 -3.96 -15.17 -5.52
CA ALA A 151 -3.88 -15.35 -6.96
C ALA A 151 -5.28 -15.45 -7.60
N SER A 152 -6.23 -16.10 -6.93
CA SER A 152 -7.63 -16.15 -7.42
C SER A 152 -8.30 -14.76 -7.32
N TYR A 153 -8.05 -14.00 -6.26
CA TYR A 153 -8.57 -12.62 -6.14
C TYR A 153 -8.05 -11.72 -7.27
N LYS A 154 -6.77 -11.86 -7.63
CA LYS A 154 -6.19 -11.14 -8.76
C LYS A 154 -6.96 -11.42 -10.06
N ILE A 155 -7.25 -12.67 -10.37
CA ILE A 155 -7.99 -13.08 -11.58
C ILE A 155 -9.39 -12.45 -11.56
N ILE A 156 -10.10 -12.59 -10.45
CA ILE A 156 -11.46 -12.07 -10.28
C ILE A 156 -11.51 -10.54 -10.37
N LEU A 157 -10.59 -9.86 -9.69
CA LEU A 157 -10.51 -8.40 -9.77
C LEU A 157 -10.13 -7.92 -11.18
N ASN A 158 -9.25 -8.64 -11.87
CA ASN A 158 -8.93 -8.35 -13.27
C ASN A 158 -10.16 -8.48 -14.18
N HIS A 159 -10.98 -9.49 -13.98
CA HIS A 159 -12.22 -9.66 -14.72
C HIS A 159 -13.21 -8.53 -14.40
N TYR A 160 -13.44 -8.23 -13.12
CA TYR A 160 -14.27 -7.11 -12.68
C TYR A 160 -13.86 -5.79 -13.34
N PHE A 161 -12.57 -5.46 -13.29
CA PHE A 161 -12.07 -4.24 -13.92
C PHE A 161 -12.29 -4.24 -15.43
N THR A 162 -12.13 -5.37 -16.10
CA THR A 162 -12.37 -5.47 -17.54
C THR A 162 -13.84 -5.23 -17.88
N GLU A 163 -14.76 -5.76 -17.10
CA GLU A 163 -16.19 -5.52 -17.28
C GLU A 163 -16.58 -4.06 -17.02
N CYS A 164 -16.11 -3.47 -15.93
CA CYS A 164 -16.36 -2.07 -15.61
C CYS A 164 -15.80 -1.12 -16.69
N TYR A 165 -14.66 -1.45 -17.27
CA TYR A 165 -14.04 -0.65 -18.32
C TYR A 165 -14.79 -0.71 -19.64
N ASN A 166 -15.28 -1.89 -20.02
CA ASN A 166 -16.04 -2.08 -21.24
C ASN A 166 -17.39 -1.34 -21.20
N THR A 167 -17.99 -1.22 -20.00
CA THR A 167 -19.32 -0.61 -19.84
C THR A 167 -19.30 0.91 -19.64
N LYS A 168 -18.27 1.48 -19.02
CA LYS A 168 -18.24 2.91 -18.66
C LYS A 168 -17.42 3.81 -19.59
N GLY A 169 -16.67 3.25 -20.53
CA GLY A 169 -15.84 4.05 -21.46
C GLY A 169 -14.69 4.84 -20.81
N GLU A 170 -14.62 4.84 -19.48
CA GLU A 170 -13.68 5.62 -18.67
C GLU A 170 -12.21 5.15 -18.84
N TYR A 171 -12.01 3.96 -19.38
CA TYR A 171 -10.67 3.38 -19.54
C TYR A 171 -9.84 4.02 -20.67
N ARG A 172 -10.46 4.50 -21.74
CA ARG A 172 -9.71 5.11 -22.86
C ARG A 172 -8.97 6.39 -22.47
N GLU A 173 -9.45 7.12 -21.45
CA GLU A 173 -8.74 8.27 -20.88
C GLU A 173 -7.64 7.89 -19.89
N CYS A 174 -7.69 6.69 -19.30
CA CYS A 174 -6.71 6.22 -18.31
C CYS A 174 -5.37 5.76 -18.92
N VAL A 175 -5.33 5.40 -20.20
CA VAL A 175 -4.09 4.92 -20.86
C VAL A 175 -3.37 6.08 -21.56
N SER A 176 -3.09 7.15 -20.87
CA SER A 176 -2.17 8.15 -21.42
C SER A 176 -0.74 7.60 -21.30
N ARG A 177 0.10 7.87 -22.31
CA ARG A 177 1.53 7.56 -22.32
C ARG A 177 2.25 8.05 -21.03
N LYS A 178 1.76 9.13 -20.45
CA LYS A 178 2.24 9.70 -19.19
C LYS A 178 1.95 8.79 -18.00
N ARG A 179 0.77 8.19 -17.95
CA ARG A 179 0.39 7.27 -16.85
C ARG A 179 1.15 5.95 -16.91
N GLU A 180 1.37 5.43 -18.12
CA GLU A 180 2.21 4.25 -18.31
C GLU A 180 3.65 4.51 -17.83
N LEU A 181 4.22 5.68 -18.19
CA LEU A 181 5.54 6.08 -17.74
C LEU A 181 5.59 6.24 -16.21
N PHE A 182 4.58 6.85 -15.61
CA PHE A 182 4.47 6.96 -14.15
C PHE A 182 4.43 5.59 -13.48
N GLY A 183 3.66 4.64 -14.01
CA GLY A 183 3.63 3.25 -13.53
C GLY A 183 5.01 2.59 -13.58
N LYS A 184 5.80 2.83 -14.63
CA LYS A 184 7.19 2.35 -14.73
C LYS A 184 8.11 2.96 -13.67
N VAL A 185 7.92 4.25 -13.31
CA VAL A 185 8.64 4.88 -12.18
C VAL A 185 8.34 4.16 -10.87
N ILE A 186 7.07 3.95 -10.57
CA ILE A 186 6.66 3.27 -9.34
C ILE A 186 7.19 1.84 -9.30
N LYS A 187 7.13 1.13 -10.43
CA LYS A 187 7.69 -0.22 -10.54
C LYS A 187 9.20 -0.23 -10.27
N ALA A 188 9.95 0.66 -10.88
CA ALA A 188 11.41 0.76 -10.66
C ALA A 188 11.74 1.04 -9.18
N LEU A 189 10.91 1.84 -8.48
CA LEU A 189 11.06 2.11 -7.05
C LEU A 189 10.73 0.90 -6.17
N ILE A 190 9.81 0.04 -6.58
CA ILE A 190 9.43 -1.17 -5.83
C ILE A 190 10.46 -2.28 -6.04
N ASP A 191 10.89 -2.51 -7.27
CA ASP A 191 11.73 -3.64 -7.66
C ASP A 191 13.20 -3.49 -7.29
N SER A 192 13.70 -2.25 -7.11
CA SER A 192 15.12 -2.04 -6.80
C SER A 192 15.48 -2.35 -5.35
N HIS A 193 16.43 -3.27 -5.14
CA HIS A 193 16.98 -3.59 -3.82
C HIS A 193 17.75 -2.41 -3.21
N SER A 194 18.41 -1.59 -4.02
CA SER A 194 19.04 -0.34 -3.59
C SER A 194 18.43 0.83 -4.35
N LEU A 195 17.57 1.59 -3.68
CA LEU A 195 16.90 2.74 -4.26
C LEU A 195 17.91 3.85 -4.56
N SER A 196 18.09 4.19 -5.82
CA SER A 196 18.79 5.43 -6.16
C SER A 196 17.99 6.64 -5.69
N ARG A 197 18.68 7.66 -5.18
CA ARG A 197 18.07 8.93 -4.76
C ARG A 197 18.08 9.98 -5.86
N GLU A 198 18.68 9.64 -7.00
CA GLU A 198 18.91 10.55 -8.10
C GLU A 198 17.81 10.41 -9.16
N VAL A 199 17.14 11.52 -9.47
CA VAL A 199 16.13 11.57 -10.54
C VAL A 199 16.71 11.13 -11.89
N LEU A 200 17.98 11.51 -12.14
CA LEU A 200 18.68 11.17 -13.37
C LEU A 200 18.80 9.65 -13.59
N PHE A 201 18.96 8.87 -12.51
CA PHE A 201 19.01 7.43 -12.58
C PHE A 201 17.72 6.86 -13.20
N TYR A 202 16.57 7.25 -12.69
CA TYR A 202 15.27 6.77 -13.16
C TYR A 202 14.94 7.33 -14.57
N ALA A 203 15.32 8.57 -14.84
CA ALA A 203 15.14 9.16 -16.16
C ALA A 203 15.93 8.39 -17.24
N ASN A 204 17.18 8.02 -16.95
CA ASN A 204 18.02 7.23 -17.85
C ASN A 204 17.47 5.79 -18.02
N GLU A 205 17.07 5.14 -16.93
CA GLU A 205 16.49 3.79 -16.96
C GLU A 205 15.22 3.73 -17.81
N LEU A 206 14.41 4.79 -17.76
CA LEU A 206 13.16 4.89 -18.49
C LEU A 206 13.29 5.54 -19.88
N GLY A 207 14.49 5.95 -20.27
CA GLY A 207 14.77 6.54 -21.59
C GLY A 207 14.09 7.89 -21.81
N VAL A 208 13.96 8.72 -20.77
CA VAL A 208 13.31 10.05 -20.84
C VAL A 208 14.17 11.13 -20.18
N SER A 209 13.85 12.40 -20.45
CA SER A 209 14.51 13.51 -19.74
C SER A 209 13.97 13.67 -18.32
N CYS A 210 14.82 14.17 -17.39
CA CYS A 210 14.39 14.48 -16.02
C CYS A 210 13.21 15.48 -15.99
N GLY A 211 13.21 16.45 -16.90
CA GLY A 211 12.14 17.44 -16.99
C GLY A 211 10.79 16.81 -17.36
N TYR A 212 10.81 15.94 -18.39
CA TYR A 212 9.61 15.23 -18.80
C TYR A 212 9.12 14.23 -17.73
N LEU A 213 10.05 13.53 -17.09
CA LEU A 213 9.70 12.63 -15.98
C LEU A 213 9.03 13.39 -14.83
N ASN A 214 9.55 14.58 -14.49
CA ASN A 214 8.97 15.43 -13.45
C ASN A 214 7.59 15.99 -13.84
N GLU A 215 7.41 16.40 -15.10
CA GLU A 215 6.10 16.81 -15.64
C GLU A 215 5.07 15.68 -15.50
N VAL A 216 5.44 14.48 -15.92
CA VAL A 216 4.59 13.29 -15.85
C VAL A 216 4.19 12.97 -14.40
N CYS A 217 5.14 12.97 -13.47
CA CYS A 217 4.87 12.68 -12.07
C CYS A 217 3.97 13.76 -11.44
N ASN A 218 4.24 15.04 -11.71
CA ASN A 218 3.38 16.13 -11.22
C ASN A 218 1.96 16.05 -11.76
N GLU A 219 1.80 15.78 -13.06
CA GLU A 219 0.48 15.70 -13.70
C GLU A 219 -0.33 14.49 -13.20
N VAL A 220 0.34 13.36 -12.97
CA VAL A 220 -0.33 12.11 -12.58
C VAL A 220 -0.58 12.01 -11.08
N SER A 221 0.33 12.50 -10.23
CA SER A 221 0.29 12.30 -8.78
C SER A 221 0.26 13.57 -7.94
N ASN A 222 0.35 14.74 -8.56
CA ASN A 222 0.56 16.04 -7.90
C ASN A 222 1.84 16.09 -7.02
N HIS A 223 2.80 15.19 -7.30
CA HIS A 223 4.10 15.14 -6.63
C HIS A 223 5.23 15.19 -7.62
N SER A 224 6.32 15.87 -7.27
CA SER A 224 7.54 15.82 -8.07
C SER A 224 8.18 14.43 -8.02
N VAL A 225 8.93 14.07 -9.06
CA VAL A 225 9.74 12.82 -9.07
C VAL A 225 10.58 12.71 -7.79
N LYS A 226 11.17 13.81 -7.36
CA LYS A 226 12.04 13.84 -6.18
C LYS A 226 11.29 13.51 -4.90
N GLU A 227 10.08 14.04 -4.72
CA GLU A 227 9.23 13.72 -3.56
C GLU A 227 8.82 12.25 -3.56
N ILE A 228 8.49 11.69 -4.73
CA ILE A 228 8.14 10.27 -4.86
C ILE A 228 9.32 9.38 -4.49
N ILE A 229 10.52 9.67 -5.02
CA ILE A 229 11.75 8.97 -4.68
C ILE A 229 12.07 9.10 -3.19
N ASP A 230 12.03 10.32 -2.65
CA ASP A 230 12.34 10.58 -1.23
C ASP A 230 11.36 9.84 -0.31
N THR A 231 10.09 9.75 -0.68
CA THR A 231 9.08 8.98 0.06
C THR A 231 9.36 7.48 0.02
N ALA A 232 9.68 6.93 -1.15
CA ALA A 232 10.02 5.52 -1.31
C ALA A 232 11.26 5.13 -0.51
N VAL A 233 12.33 5.94 -0.61
CA VAL A 233 13.58 5.76 0.15
C VAL A 233 13.33 5.86 1.67
N ALA A 234 12.58 6.86 2.11
CA ALA A 234 12.26 7.03 3.53
C ALA A 234 11.44 5.86 4.08
N THR A 235 10.50 5.34 3.30
CA THR A 235 9.70 4.17 3.67
C THR A 235 10.60 2.94 3.85
N ARG A 236 11.53 2.71 2.91
CA ARG A 236 12.48 1.60 3.00
C ARG A 236 13.42 1.76 4.19
N LEU A 237 13.97 2.95 4.42
CA LEU A 237 14.83 3.23 5.57
C LEU A 237 14.10 3.06 6.90
N LYS A 238 12.84 3.46 6.99
CA LYS A 238 12.00 3.19 8.17
C LYS A 238 11.87 1.70 8.43
N TYR A 239 11.68 0.92 7.37
CA TYR A 239 11.65 -0.53 7.44
C TYR A 239 12.98 -1.07 8.01
N GLU A 240 14.11 -0.73 7.43
CA GLU A 240 15.42 -1.20 7.90
C GLU A 240 15.69 -0.80 9.36
N LEU A 241 15.41 0.46 9.72
CA LEU A 241 15.57 0.95 11.10
C LEU A 241 14.67 0.25 12.11
N SER A 242 13.49 -0.19 11.67
CA SER A 242 12.53 -0.86 12.55
C SER A 242 12.89 -2.33 12.80
N TYR A 243 13.56 -2.99 11.85
CA TYR A 243 13.48 -4.43 11.74
C TYR A 243 14.79 -5.14 11.49
N THR A 244 15.84 -4.36 11.37
CA THR A 244 17.20 -4.90 11.31
C THR A 244 18.02 -4.35 12.47
N SER A 245 19.05 -5.09 12.83
CA SER A 245 20.08 -4.65 13.80
C SER A 245 21.16 -3.79 13.14
N LYS A 246 21.05 -3.48 11.82
CA LYS A 246 22.03 -2.67 11.09
C LYS A 246 22.23 -1.33 11.78
N THR A 247 23.48 -0.93 11.93
CA THR A 247 23.85 0.39 12.44
C THR A 247 23.44 1.47 11.46
N ILE A 248 23.37 2.73 11.94
CA ILE A 248 23.07 3.88 11.07
C ILE A 248 24.15 4.07 10.02
N GLN A 249 25.41 3.73 10.34
CA GLN A 249 26.51 3.75 9.38
C GLN A 249 26.33 2.70 8.28
N GLU A 250 26.03 1.44 8.63
CA GLU A 250 25.78 0.38 7.66
C GLU A 250 24.62 0.73 6.72
N LEU A 251 23.55 1.30 7.24
CA LEU A 251 22.46 1.78 6.39
C LEU A 251 22.87 2.92 5.48
N ALA A 252 23.69 3.86 5.98
CA ALA A 252 24.20 4.95 5.14
C ALA A 252 25.06 4.40 3.98
N ASP A 253 25.89 3.41 4.24
CA ASP A 253 26.76 2.78 3.23
C ASP A 253 25.93 1.95 2.22
N GLU A 254 25.01 1.12 2.70
CA GLU A 254 24.14 0.28 1.86
C GLU A 254 23.27 1.11 0.89
N TYR A 255 22.78 2.26 1.35
CA TYR A 255 21.99 3.17 0.53
C TYR A 255 22.83 4.26 -0.17
N ASN A 256 24.14 4.04 -0.27
CA ASN A 256 25.07 4.91 -0.97
C ASN A 256 25.00 6.40 -0.54
N PHE A 257 24.83 6.65 0.75
CA PHE A 257 24.95 8.02 1.28
C PHE A 257 26.42 8.42 1.41
N PRO A 258 26.78 9.66 1.11
CA PRO A 258 28.18 10.13 1.20
C PRO A 258 28.77 10.02 2.61
N SER A 259 27.94 10.05 3.64
CA SER A 259 28.32 9.88 5.05
C SER A 259 27.09 9.61 5.91
N GLN A 260 27.31 9.05 7.11
CA GLN A 260 26.29 8.91 8.14
C GLN A 260 25.62 10.26 8.49
N SER A 261 26.39 11.34 8.56
CA SER A 261 25.87 12.66 8.85
C SER A 261 24.93 13.17 7.76
N TYR A 262 25.24 12.87 6.49
CA TYR A 262 24.37 13.20 5.37
C TYR A 262 23.08 12.37 5.42
N PHE A 263 23.20 11.08 5.69
CA PHE A 263 22.05 10.19 5.88
C PHE A 263 21.11 10.71 6.99
N CYS A 264 21.64 11.07 8.17
CA CYS A 264 20.82 11.58 9.27
C CYS A 264 20.08 12.86 8.91
N ARG A 265 20.74 13.79 8.21
CA ARG A 265 20.11 15.06 7.74
C ARG A 265 19.02 14.77 6.69
N TYR A 266 19.32 13.90 5.73
CA TYR A 266 18.36 13.49 4.71
C TYR A 266 17.12 12.87 5.35
N TYR A 267 17.32 11.87 6.20
CA TYR A 267 16.24 11.17 6.88
C TYR A 267 15.37 12.13 7.71
N LYS A 268 16.02 13.01 8.50
CA LYS A 268 15.30 14.04 9.29
C LYS A 268 14.51 15.01 8.40
N ARG A 269 15.08 15.43 7.27
CA ARG A 269 14.40 16.32 6.31
C ARG A 269 13.13 15.66 5.75
N VAL A 270 13.20 14.37 5.40
CA VAL A 270 12.09 13.66 4.74
C VAL A 270 11.05 13.15 5.74
N THR A 271 11.46 12.75 6.95
CA THR A 271 10.59 12.10 7.92
C THR A 271 10.23 12.95 9.14
N GLY A 272 10.89 14.10 9.32
CA GLY A 272 10.70 15.00 10.46
C GLY A 272 11.52 14.62 11.71
N MET A 273 12.13 13.43 11.80
CA MET A 273 12.89 12.97 12.97
C MET A 273 14.23 12.32 12.57
N THR A 274 15.16 12.21 13.51
CA THR A 274 16.43 11.54 13.24
C THR A 274 16.25 10.01 13.20
N PRO A 275 17.14 9.26 12.50
CA PRO A 275 17.10 7.80 12.52
C PRO A 275 17.22 7.20 13.93
N SER A 276 18.05 7.81 14.77
CA SER A 276 18.25 7.38 16.17
C SER A 276 16.99 7.58 17.02
N ASP A 277 16.34 8.74 16.90
CA ASP A 277 15.08 9.03 17.60
C ASP A 277 13.98 8.09 17.15
N PHE A 278 13.92 7.79 15.83
CA PHE A 278 12.97 6.84 15.28
C PHE A 278 13.17 5.43 15.87
N ARG A 279 14.42 4.96 15.94
CA ARG A 279 14.75 3.63 16.50
C ARG A 279 14.45 3.54 17.99
N LYS A 280 14.78 4.61 18.76
CA LYS A 280 14.50 4.68 20.19
C LYS A 280 13.00 4.60 20.48
N ARG A 281 12.20 5.39 19.78
CA ARG A 281 10.73 5.38 19.91
C ARG A 281 10.11 4.00 19.68
N ARG A 282 10.66 3.24 18.73
CA ARG A 282 10.20 1.87 18.43
C ARG A 282 10.62 0.83 19.46
N SER A 283 11.69 1.07 20.23
CA SER A 283 12.10 0.16 21.32
C SER A 283 11.36 0.43 22.63
N GLU A 284 10.64 1.55 22.72
CA GLU A 284 9.81 1.92 23.87
C GLU A 284 8.32 1.53 23.67
N ASP A 285 7.89 1.25 22.42
CA ASP A 285 6.57 0.73 22.03
C ASP A 285 6.58 -0.81 21.90
#